data_5448ea95c500fb7bcb17eb4b7da9085c
#
_entry.id   5448ea95c500fb7bcb17eb4b7da9085c
#
_cell.length_a   1.000
_cell.length_b   1.000
_cell.length_c   1.000
_cell.angle_alpha   90.00
_cell.angle_beta   90.00
_cell.angle_gamma   90.00
#
_symmetry.space_group_name_H-M   'P 1'
#
loop_
_entity.id
_entity.type
_entity.pdbx_description
1 polymer ?
#
loop_
_entity_poly.entity_id
_entity_poly.type
_entity_poly.pdbx_seq_one_letter_code
_entity_poly.pdbx_strand_id
1 'polypeptide(L)'
;MKPLRSAVALCTAAVLAATVAGCGGGSEAAAPGSEPSAPVARANVAEDTTTLRQLNGLDETPAELSDATLILVDYQNTYTDGVMELDGWQPAVDNAEALLKRARKAGTPVIHIVDKGYDLKSKAGRIIPALKPVKGEPVVVKSVPNAFHDTGLAEKVKKAGHKNVIVAGFMTNMCVLFTAQGAFLNGYRPTVVADASATRPLPLKGSPNGIPAKQVHEAALATVQDLYGVVVPSQKSLT
;
A
#
# COMPACT_ATOMS: atom_id res chain seq x y z
N MET A 1 6.63 -39.05 31.37
CA MET A 1 6.04 -37.93 30.60
C MET A 1 4.89 -37.39 31.43
N LYS A 2 5.04 -36.23 32.05
CA LYS A 2 4.05 -35.61 32.91
C LYS A 2 3.51 -34.35 32.22
N PRO A 3 2.22 -34.06 32.22
CA PRO A 3 1.68 -32.81 31.67
C PRO A 3 1.77 -31.65 32.70
N LEU A 4 2.21 -30.52 32.23
CA LEU A 4 2.22 -29.26 32.99
C LEU A 4 0.80 -28.67 33.01
N ARG A 5 0.28 -28.38 34.20
CA ARG A 5 -1.00 -27.71 34.42
C ARG A 5 -0.72 -26.21 34.57
N SER A 6 -1.31 -25.40 33.70
CA SER A 6 -1.34 -23.92 33.84
C SER A 6 -2.47 -23.50 34.79
N ALA A 7 -2.13 -22.75 35.80
CA ALA A 7 -3.09 -22.14 36.73
C ALA A 7 -3.54 -20.78 36.19
N VAL A 8 -4.86 -20.62 36.04
CA VAL A 8 -5.50 -19.34 35.73
C VAL A 8 -5.86 -18.66 37.05
N ALA A 9 -5.29 -17.50 37.32
CA ALA A 9 -5.64 -16.66 38.47
C ALA A 9 -6.82 -15.74 38.09
N LEU A 10 -7.93 -15.90 38.84
CA LEU A 10 -9.12 -15.08 38.72
C LEU A 10 -8.98 -13.89 39.72
N CYS A 11 -8.85 -12.66 39.19
CA CYS A 11 -8.97 -11.46 40.03
C CYS A 11 -10.42 -10.99 40.07
N THR A 12 -11.06 -11.14 41.22
CA THR A 12 -12.37 -10.57 41.53
C THR A 12 -12.21 -9.14 42.05
N ALA A 13 -12.77 -8.17 41.33
CA ALA A 13 -12.89 -6.78 41.77
C ALA A 13 -14.20 -6.60 42.53
N ALA A 14 -14.10 -6.14 43.79
CA ALA A 14 -15.24 -5.80 44.64
C ALA A 14 -15.76 -4.39 44.29
N VAL A 15 -17.06 -4.29 44.03
CA VAL A 15 -17.78 -3.02 43.85
C VAL A 15 -18.28 -2.57 45.20
N LEU A 16 -17.84 -1.40 45.66
CA LEU A 16 -18.37 -0.72 46.84
C LEU A 16 -19.46 0.26 46.38
N ALA A 17 -20.70 0.00 46.75
CA ALA A 17 -21.81 0.93 46.57
C ALA A 17 -21.91 1.87 47.79
N ALA A 18 -21.80 3.17 47.56
CA ALA A 18 -22.13 4.20 48.56
C ALA A 18 -23.44 4.88 48.16
N THR A 19 -24.46 4.68 48.99
CA THR A 19 -25.73 5.41 48.92
C THR A 19 -25.63 6.71 49.70
N VAL A 20 -25.92 7.83 49.06
CA VAL A 20 -26.19 9.10 49.74
C VAL A 20 -27.59 9.57 49.31
N ALA A 21 -28.47 9.66 50.30
CA ALA A 21 -29.76 10.32 50.19
C ALA A 21 -29.59 11.81 50.53
N GLY A 22 -30.15 12.70 49.75
CA GLY A 22 -30.22 14.14 50.07
C GLY A 22 -31.25 14.86 49.21
N CYS A 23 -32.25 15.40 49.90
CA CYS A 23 -33.44 16.10 49.37
C CYS A 23 -33.11 17.47 48.76
N GLY A 24 -33.86 17.87 47.74
CA GLY A 24 -34.53 19.17 47.70
C GLY A 24 -33.86 20.26 46.88
N GLY A 25 -34.60 20.83 45.95
CA GLY A 25 -34.41 22.18 45.42
C GLY A 25 -34.25 22.26 43.90
N GLY A 26 -35.34 22.59 43.22
CA GLY A 26 -35.31 22.87 41.76
C GLY A 26 -34.50 24.12 41.46
N SER A 27 -33.67 23.99 40.45
CA SER A 27 -33.18 25.12 39.66
C SER A 27 -32.84 24.56 38.27
N GLU A 28 -33.49 25.09 37.31
CA GLU A 28 -33.32 24.84 35.90
C GLU A 28 -31.92 25.29 35.49
N ALA A 29 -30.98 24.37 35.38
CA ALA A 29 -29.63 24.66 34.95
C ALA A 29 -29.56 24.38 33.44
N ALA A 30 -29.31 25.45 32.66
CA ALA A 30 -29.01 25.42 31.26
C ALA A 30 -27.89 24.42 30.95
N ALA A 31 -28.07 23.63 29.91
CA ALA A 31 -27.03 22.72 29.38
C ALA A 31 -25.77 23.51 29.04
N PRO A 32 -24.57 23.05 29.42
CA PRO A 32 -23.33 23.68 28.99
C PRO A 32 -23.21 23.55 27.47
N GLY A 33 -23.19 24.73 26.81
CA GLY A 33 -22.90 24.81 25.38
C GLY A 33 -21.58 24.11 25.08
N SER A 34 -21.59 23.24 24.09
CA SER A 34 -20.37 22.67 23.53
C SER A 34 -19.52 23.80 22.96
N GLU A 35 -18.45 24.16 23.65
CA GLU A 35 -17.43 25.02 23.07
C GLU A 35 -16.90 24.36 21.78
N PRO A 36 -16.72 25.10 20.67
CA PRO A 36 -16.07 24.58 19.49
C PRO A 36 -14.63 24.23 19.88
N SER A 37 -14.29 22.93 19.83
CA SER A 37 -12.92 22.47 20.02
C SER A 37 -12.00 23.24 19.08
N ALA A 38 -11.02 23.94 19.63
CA ALA A 38 -9.99 24.65 18.88
C ALA A 38 -9.37 23.70 17.86
N PRO A 39 -9.05 24.16 16.64
CA PRO A 39 -8.40 23.32 15.67
C PRO A 39 -7.08 22.82 16.26
N VAL A 40 -6.96 21.50 16.39
CA VAL A 40 -5.70 20.86 16.77
C VAL A 40 -4.67 21.33 15.76
N ALA A 41 -3.70 22.14 16.20
CA ALA A 41 -2.59 22.57 15.36
C ALA A 41 -1.97 21.28 14.78
N ARG A 42 -1.97 21.15 13.46
CA ARG A 42 -1.23 20.10 12.77
C ARG A 42 0.23 20.33 13.11
N ALA A 43 0.76 19.59 14.05
CA ALA A 43 2.18 19.49 14.23
C ALA A 43 2.78 19.13 12.88
N ASN A 44 3.87 19.77 12.48
CA ASN A 44 4.66 19.36 11.31
C ASN A 44 5.25 17.99 11.63
N VAL A 45 4.51 16.94 11.32
CA VAL A 45 4.86 15.54 11.60
C VAL A 45 6.12 15.11 10.82
N ALA A 46 6.56 15.91 9.85
CA ALA A 46 7.58 15.51 8.87
C ALA A 46 9.04 15.65 9.35
N GLU A 47 9.34 16.46 10.37
CA GLU A 47 10.75 16.75 10.72
C GLU A 47 11.31 15.87 11.85
N ASP A 48 10.47 15.16 12.63
CA ASP A 48 10.90 14.37 13.80
C ASP A 48 10.48 12.90 13.77
N THR A 49 9.95 12.39 12.65
CA THR A 49 9.44 11.02 12.60
C THR A 49 10.47 10.06 12.01
N THR A 50 11.09 9.26 12.87
CA THR A 50 12.00 8.17 12.46
C THR A 50 11.19 6.97 11.95
N THR A 51 11.54 6.45 10.77
CA THR A 51 10.89 5.25 10.19
C THR A 51 11.39 3.97 10.85
N LEU A 52 10.59 2.90 10.76
CA LEU A 52 11.04 1.56 11.16
C LEU A 52 12.26 1.10 10.33
N ARG A 53 12.40 1.55 9.09
CA ARG A 53 13.58 1.27 8.25
C ARG A 53 14.83 1.84 8.89
N GLN A 54 14.82 3.12 9.29
CA GLN A 54 15.92 3.80 9.94
C GLN A 54 16.29 3.14 11.28
N LEU A 55 15.26 2.83 12.09
CA LEU A 55 15.47 2.12 13.37
C LEU A 55 16.10 0.74 13.19
N ASN A 56 15.84 0.06 12.09
CA ASN A 56 16.42 -1.24 11.77
C ASN A 56 17.70 -1.17 10.92
N GLY A 57 18.21 0.02 10.63
CA GLY A 57 19.42 0.21 9.82
C GLY A 57 19.30 -0.31 8.38
N LEU A 58 18.07 -0.29 7.81
CA LEU A 58 17.84 -0.74 6.45
C LEU A 58 18.27 0.33 5.44
N ASP A 59 18.80 -0.14 4.31
CA ASP A 59 19.25 0.72 3.20
C ASP A 59 18.06 1.52 2.61
N GLU A 60 18.21 2.84 2.52
CA GLU A 60 17.23 3.78 1.98
C GLU A 60 17.57 4.24 0.54
N THR A 61 18.57 3.64 -0.08
CA THR A 61 18.95 3.94 -1.46
C THR A 61 17.91 3.38 -2.44
N PRO A 62 17.33 4.21 -3.33
CA PRO A 62 16.44 3.73 -4.38
C PRO A 62 17.17 2.76 -5.33
N ALA A 63 16.42 1.82 -5.89
CA ALA A 63 16.94 0.93 -6.93
C ALA A 63 17.31 1.70 -8.20
N GLU A 64 18.39 1.28 -8.86
CA GLU A 64 18.75 1.72 -10.21
C GLU A 64 18.14 0.79 -11.26
N LEU A 65 17.82 1.32 -12.45
CA LEU A 65 17.28 0.51 -13.56
C LEU A 65 18.24 -0.60 -14.00
N SER A 66 19.54 -0.36 -13.91
CA SER A 66 20.59 -1.31 -14.31
C SER A 66 20.76 -2.48 -13.34
N ASP A 67 20.30 -2.34 -12.08
CA ASP A 67 20.47 -3.34 -10.99
C ASP A 67 19.14 -3.70 -10.32
N ALA A 68 18.06 -3.75 -11.10
CA ALA A 68 16.74 -4.08 -10.58
C ALA A 68 15.93 -4.95 -11.54
N THR A 69 14.85 -5.53 -11.03
CA THR A 69 13.76 -6.10 -11.82
C THR A 69 12.54 -5.20 -11.71
N LEU A 70 11.97 -4.76 -12.83
CA LEU A 70 10.75 -3.96 -12.86
C LEU A 70 9.53 -4.89 -12.79
N ILE A 71 8.65 -4.65 -11.81
CA ILE A 71 7.39 -5.36 -11.61
C ILE A 71 6.24 -4.38 -11.86
N LEU A 72 5.50 -4.58 -12.94
CA LEU A 72 4.31 -3.79 -13.30
C LEU A 72 3.06 -4.52 -12.82
N VAL A 73 2.38 -3.93 -11.83
CA VAL A 73 1.30 -4.58 -11.08
C VAL A 73 -0.06 -4.12 -11.58
N ASP A 74 -0.83 -5.06 -12.13
CA ASP A 74 -2.26 -4.93 -12.45
C ASP A 74 -2.65 -3.69 -13.26
N TYR A 75 -1.84 -3.30 -14.24
CA TYR A 75 -2.25 -2.26 -15.20
C TYR A 75 -3.29 -2.81 -16.18
N GLN A 76 -4.48 -3.17 -15.66
CA GLN A 76 -5.59 -3.73 -16.42
C GLN A 76 -6.64 -2.66 -16.73
N ASN A 77 -7.34 -2.78 -17.88
CA ASN A 77 -8.30 -1.76 -18.30
C ASN A 77 -9.49 -1.60 -17.33
N THR A 78 -9.77 -2.55 -16.46
CA THR A 78 -10.80 -2.42 -15.41
C THR A 78 -10.62 -1.19 -14.52
N TYR A 79 -9.42 -0.66 -14.43
CA TYR A 79 -9.07 0.50 -13.60
C TYR A 79 -9.16 1.84 -14.34
N THR A 80 -9.57 1.82 -15.60
CA THR A 80 -9.62 3.03 -16.44
C THR A 80 -11.06 3.53 -16.68
N ASP A 81 -12.07 2.80 -16.26
CA ASP A 81 -13.47 3.18 -16.37
C ASP A 81 -14.37 2.41 -15.37
N GLY A 82 -15.61 2.89 -15.21
CA GLY A 82 -16.65 2.23 -14.42
C GLY A 82 -16.41 2.24 -12.92
N VAL A 83 -16.97 1.25 -12.21
CA VAL A 83 -16.98 1.20 -10.73
C VAL A 83 -15.59 1.05 -10.10
N MET A 84 -14.60 0.63 -10.86
CA MET A 84 -13.22 0.46 -10.42
C MET A 84 -12.29 1.51 -10.99
N GLU A 85 -12.80 2.53 -11.66
CA GLU A 85 -11.98 3.63 -12.16
C GLU A 85 -11.19 4.29 -11.03
N LEU A 86 -9.90 4.52 -11.27
CA LEU A 86 -9.00 5.11 -10.28
C LEU A 86 -8.81 6.60 -10.52
N ASP A 87 -8.69 7.35 -9.44
CA ASP A 87 -8.28 8.75 -9.51
C ASP A 87 -6.83 8.82 -10.00
N GLY A 88 -6.60 9.60 -11.07
CA GLY A 88 -5.26 9.80 -11.60
C GLY A 88 -4.67 8.60 -12.36
N TRP A 89 -5.50 7.65 -12.83
CA TRP A 89 -5.01 6.49 -13.57
C TRP A 89 -4.27 6.87 -14.87
N GLN A 90 -4.75 7.91 -15.59
CA GLN A 90 -4.15 8.32 -16.86
C GLN A 90 -2.70 8.81 -16.70
N PRO A 91 -2.40 9.82 -15.85
CA PRO A 91 -1.02 10.23 -15.62
C PRO A 91 -0.16 9.11 -15.02
N ALA A 92 -0.71 8.20 -14.21
CA ALA A 92 0.03 7.06 -13.69
C ALA A 92 0.43 6.08 -14.82
N VAL A 93 -0.44 5.84 -15.79
CA VAL A 93 -0.14 5.03 -16.99
C VAL A 93 0.93 5.71 -17.85
N ASP A 94 0.84 7.03 -18.07
CA ASP A 94 1.82 7.78 -18.86
C ASP A 94 3.23 7.71 -18.23
N ASN A 95 3.30 7.83 -16.89
CA ASN A 95 4.54 7.67 -16.14
C ASN A 95 5.06 6.23 -16.17
N ALA A 96 4.17 5.24 -16.06
CA ALA A 96 4.52 3.82 -16.16
C ALA A 96 5.04 3.47 -17.57
N GLU A 97 4.45 4.04 -18.62
CA GLU A 97 4.94 3.86 -20.00
C GLU A 97 6.34 4.45 -20.17
N ALA A 98 6.58 5.65 -19.62
CA ALA A 98 7.89 6.27 -19.62
C ALA A 98 8.92 5.43 -18.85
N LEU A 99 8.55 4.91 -17.67
CA LEU A 99 9.37 4.01 -16.87
C LEU A 99 9.69 2.73 -17.66
N LEU A 100 8.69 2.08 -18.24
CA LEU A 100 8.84 0.85 -19.01
C LEU A 100 9.77 1.05 -20.23
N LYS A 101 9.65 2.17 -20.96
CA LYS A 101 10.56 2.51 -22.06
C LYS A 101 12.00 2.65 -21.59
N ARG A 102 12.22 3.30 -20.45
CA ARG A 102 13.56 3.47 -19.84
C ARG A 102 14.12 2.12 -19.39
N ALA A 103 13.33 1.32 -18.69
CA ALA A 103 13.71 -0.01 -18.24
C ALA A 103 14.12 -0.91 -19.41
N ARG A 104 13.31 -0.96 -20.46
CA ARG A 104 13.64 -1.72 -21.69
C ARG A 104 14.94 -1.24 -22.34
N LYS A 105 15.18 0.08 -22.39
CA LYS A 105 16.42 0.65 -22.91
C LYS A 105 17.63 0.30 -22.06
N ALA A 106 17.47 0.23 -20.75
CA ALA A 106 18.52 -0.16 -19.80
C ALA A 106 18.78 -1.67 -19.76
N GLY A 107 17.92 -2.49 -20.39
CA GLY A 107 18.01 -3.95 -20.33
C GLY A 107 17.45 -4.52 -19.01
N THR A 108 16.74 -3.72 -18.22
CA THR A 108 16.09 -4.14 -16.96
C THR A 108 15.09 -5.26 -17.24
N PRO A 109 15.17 -6.42 -16.55
CA PRO A 109 14.14 -7.44 -16.64
C PRO A 109 12.78 -6.90 -16.21
N VAL A 110 11.72 -7.15 -17.01
CA VAL A 110 10.37 -6.68 -16.74
C VAL A 110 9.45 -7.88 -16.52
N ILE A 111 8.64 -7.81 -15.47
CA ILE A 111 7.61 -8.80 -15.13
C ILE A 111 6.27 -8.08 -15.02
N HIS A 112 5.26 -8.57 -15.73
CA HIS A 112 3.91 -8.05 -15.65
C HIS A 112 3.06 -8.91 -14.73
N ILE A 113 2.28 -8.28 -13.86
CA ILE A 113 1.32 -8.95 -12.99
C ILE A 113 -0.10 -8.64 -13.49
N VAL A 114 -0.98 -9.62 -13.44
CA VAL A 114 -2.41 -9.46 -13.70
C VAL A 114 -3.24 -10.19 -12.64
N ASP A 115 -4.34 -9.58 -12.23
CA ASP A 115 -5.29 -10.19 -11.29
C ASP A 115 -6.35 -10.98 -12.07
N LYS A 116 -6.53 -12.27 -11.73
CA LYS A 116 -7.54 -13.15 -12.32
C LYS A 116 -8.96 -12.92 -11.78
N GLY A 117 -9.13 -12.03 -10.79
CA GLY A 117 -10.45 -11.58 -10.37
C GLY A 117 -11.25 -10.92 -11.50
N TYR A 118 -10.55 -10.51 -12.56
CA TYR A 118 -11.12 -10.02 -13.81
C TYR A 118 -10.91 -11.06 -14.92
N ASP A 119 -11.93 -11.30 -15.76
CA ASP A 119 -11.78 -12.18 -16.92
C ASP A 119 -10.66 -11.66 -17.85
N LEU A 120 -9.53 -12.33 -17.85
CA LEU A 120 -8.34 -11.94 -18.62
C LEU A 120 -8.55 -11.95 -20.14
N LYS A 121 -9.61 -12.59 -20.63
CA LYS A 121 -9.99 -12.58 -22.05
C LYS A 121 -10.85 -11.37 -22.41
N SER A 122 -11.52 -10.76 -21.42
CA SER A 122 -12.35 -9.58 -21.62
C SER A 122 -11.49 -8.32 -21.88
N LYS A 123 -12.13 -7.25 -22.39
CA LYS A 123 -11.46 -5.93 -22.50
C LYS A 123 -10.99 -5.44 -21.13
N ALA A 124 -11.83 -5.56 -20.10
CA ALA A 124 -11.52 -5.08 -18.75
C ALA A 124 -10.32 -5.79 -18.12
N GLY A 125 -10.23 -7.11 -18.25
CA GLY A 125 -9.14 -7.91 -17.64
C GLY A 125 -7.81 -7.84 -18.39
N ARG A 126 -7.77 -7.31 -19.63
CA ARG A 126 -6.51 -7.20 -20.39
C ARG A 126 -5.65 -6.02 -19.92
N ILE A 127 -4.34 -6.19 -20.07
CA ILE A 127 -3.36 -5.12 -19.81
C ILE A 127 -3.64 -3.92 -20.72
N ILE A 128 -3.52 -2.72 -20.18
CA ILE A 128 -3.63 -1.44 -20.88
C ILE A 128 -2.66 -1.43 -22.08
N PRO A 129 -3.12 -1.03 -23.28
CA PRO A 129 -2.33 -1.15 -24.52
C PRO A 129 -0.93 -0.55 -24.47
N ALA A 130 -0.75 0.59 -23.80
CA ALA A 130 0.55 1.27 -23.66
C ALA A 130 1.58 0.45 -22.86
N LEU A 131 1.11 -0.45 -21.98
CA LEU A 131 1.96 -1.24 -21.09
C LEU A 131 1.98 -2.74 -21.43
N LYS A 132 1.64 -3.11 -22.66
CA LYS A 132 1.65 -4.51 -23.09
C LYS A 132 3.05 -5.12 -22.99
N PRO A 133 3.14 -6.38 -22.51
CA PRO A 133 4.40 -7.11 -22.51
C PRO A 133 4.91 -7.36 -23.94
N VAL A 134 6.22 -7.37 -24.11
CA VAL A 134 6.89 -7.79 -25.32
C VAL A 134 7.49 -9.20 -25.15
N LYS A 135 8.01 -9.78 -26.24
CA LYS A 135 8.65 -11.11 -26.18
C LYS A 135 9.77 -11.12 -25.14
N GLY A 136 9.71 -12.08 -24.22
CA GLY A 136 10.68 -12.22 -23.13
C GLY A 136 10.22 -11.63 -21.80
N GLU A 137 9.17 -10.83 -21.77
CA GLU A 137 8.59 -10.29 -20.54
C GLU A 137 7.47 -11.23 -20.04
N PRO A 138 7.68 -11.94 -18.91
CA PRO A 138 6.67 -12.86 -18.40
C PRO A 138 5.48 -12.13 -17.80
N VAL A 139 4.31 -12.76 -17.93
CA VAL A 139 3.09 -12.38 -17.21
C VAL A 139 2.85 -13.37 -16.09
N VAL A 140 2.65 -12.88 -14.87
CA VAL A 140 2.30 -13.65 -13.68
C VAL A 140 0.85 -13.35 -13.32
N VAL A 141 0.06 -14.40 -13.18
CA VAL A 141 -1.34 -14.31 -12.78
C VAL A 141 -1.44 -14.52 -11.26
N LYS A 142 -2.07 -13.59 -10.57
CA LYS A 142 -2.35 -13.69 -9.12
C LYS A 142 -3.85 -13.72 -8.83
N SER A 143 -4.20 -14.08 -7.60
CA SER A 143 -5.59 -14.14 -7.10
C SER A 143 -5.79 -13.37 -5.78
N VAL A 144 -4.72 -12.81 -5.24
CA VAL A 144 -4.72 -12.01 -4.00
C VAL A 144 -3.84 -10.77 -4.22
N PRO A 145 -3.94 -9.74 -3.38
CA PRO A 145 -3.18 -8.51 -3.57
C PRO A 145 -1.65 -8.71 -3.65
N ASN A 146 -1.10 -9.60 -2.82
CA ASN A 146 0.34 -9.88 -2.83
C ASN A 146 0.72 -10.79 -4.01
N ALA A 147 1.48 -10.24 -4.98
CA ALA A 147 1.87 -10.98 -6.18
C ALA A 147 2.89 -12.10 -5.92
N PHE A 148 3.53 -12.14 -4.76
CA PHE A 148 4.42 -13.24 -4.37
C PHE A 148 3.68 -14.43 -3.76
N HIS A 149 2.40 -14.25 -3.35
CA HIS A 149 1.64 -15.31 -2.68
C HIS A 149 1.07 -16.30 -3.71
N ASP A 150 1.44 -17.57 -3.57
CA ASP A 150 1.00 -18.69 -4.42
C ASP A 150 1.15 -18.42 -5.94
N THR A 151 2.25 -17.77 -6.33
CA THR A 151 2.59 -17.51 -7.73
C THR A 151 4.05 -17.88 -8.03
N GLY A 152 4.41 -17.95 -9.31
CA GLY A 152 5.80 -18.12 -9.74
C GLY A 152 6.63 -16.83 -9.75
N LEU A 153 6.21 -15.74 -9.06
CA LEU A 153 6.91 -14.45 -9.12
C LEU A 153 8.30 -14.53 -8.47
N ALA A 154 8.40 -15.13 -7.29
CA ALA A 154 9.67 -15.26 -6.58
C ALA A 154 10.76 -15.96 -7.42
N GLU A 155 10.39 -17.02 -8.13
CA GLU A 155 11.29 -17.74 -9.04
C GLU A 155 11.72 -16.89 -10.22
N LYS A 156 10.80 -16.11 -10.80
CA LYS A 156 11.09 -15.21 -11.92
C LYS A 156 12.01 -14.07 -11.51
N VAL A 157 11.79 -13.44 -10.34
CA VAL A 157 12.69 -12.41 -9.81
C VAL A 157 14.05 -13.01 -9.47
N LYS A 158 14.10 -14.19 -8.86
CA LYS A 158 15.35 -14.92 -8.60
C LYS A 158 16.13 -15.21 -9.90
N LYS A 159 15.42 -15.63 -10.95
CA LYS A 159 16.02 -15.89 -12.27
C LYS A 159 16.56 -14.61 -12.93
N ALA A 160 15.92 -13.46 -12.69
CA ALA A 160 16.40 -12.17 -13.17
C ALA A 160 17.72 -11.75 -12.49
N GLY A 161 18.06 -12.28 -11.32
CA GLY A 161 19.37 -12.17 -10.69
C GLY A 161 19.56 -10.94 -9.79
N HIS A 162 18.57 -10.04 -9.70
CA HIS A 162 18.67 -8.81 -8.92
C HIS A 162 18.05 -8.95 -7.52
N LYS A 163 18.66 -8.26 -6.54
CA LYS A 163 18.07 -8.09 -5.20
C LYS A 163 17.12 -6.91 -5.13
N ASN A 164 17.32 -5.92 -5.98
CA ASN A 164 16.47 -4.75 -6.08
C ASN A 164 15.27 -5.05 -6.99
N VAL A 165 14.09 -4.60 -6.58
CA VAL A 165 12.88 -4.65 -7.40
C VAL A 165 12.22 -3.28 -7.44
N ILE A 166 11.83 -2.83 -8.61
CA ILE A 166 11.06 -1.60 -8.80
C ILE A 166 9.61 -2.02 -8.97
N VAL A 167 8.71 -1.44 -8.19
CA VAL A 167 7.28 -1.79 -8.19
C VAL A 167 6.46 -0.54 -8.53
N ALA A 168 5.59 -0.67 -9.53
CA ALA A 168 4.63 0.36 -9.92
C ALA A 168 3.32 -0.31 -10.34
N GLY A 169 2.18 0.36 -10.16
CA GLY A 169 0.91 -0.25 -10.57
C GLY A 169 -0.33 0.19 -9.82
N PHE A 170 -1.34 -0.63 -9.93
CA PHE A 170 -2.68 -0.45 -9.37
C PHE A 170 -3.04 -1.59 -8.42
N MET A 171 -3.80 -1.36 -7.36
CA MET A 171 -3.98 -0.06 -6.67
C MET A 171 -2.85 0.14 -5.66
N THR A 172 -2.47 1.40 -5.42
CA THR A 172 -1.37 1.74 -4.50
C THR A 172 -1.53 1.11 -3.12
N ASN A 173 -2.73 1.21 -2.54
CA ASN A 173 -3.06 0.72 -1.20
C ASN A 173 -3.33 -0.79 -1.12
N MET A 174 -3.36 -1.47 -2.25
CA MET A 174 -3.63 -2.91 -2.33
C MET A 174 -2.47 -3.64 -3.00
N CYS A 175 -2.57 -3.89 -4.29
CA CYS A 175 -1.64 -4.79 -4.96
C CYS A 175 -0.20 -4.26 -4.99
N VAL A 176 0.01 -2.94 -5.06
CA VAL A 176 1.36 -2.34 -4.98
C VAL A 176 1.95 -2.49 -3.58
N LEU A 177 1.24 -2.03 -2.54
CA LEU A 177 1.69 -2.13 -1.15
C LEU A 177 1.98 -3.58 -0.76
N PHE A 178 1.01 -4.50 -1.00
CA PHE A 178 1.19 -5.90 -0.61
C PHE A 178 2.23 -6.65 -1.46
N THR A 179 2.46 -6.24 -2.71
CA THR A 179 3.56 -6.80 -3.50
C THR A 179 4.91 -6.28 -3.03
N ALA A 180 5.02 -5.00 -2.62
CA ALA A 180 6.23 -4.47 -2.00
C ALA A 180 6.53 -5.18 -0.67
N GLN A 181 5.51 -5.39 0.19
CA GLN A 181 5.64 -6.21 1.39
C GLN A 181 6.09 -7.64 1.03
N GLY A 182 5.46 -8.27 0.05
CA GLY A 182 5.83 -9.61 -0.40
C GLY A 182 7.28 -9.69 -0.88
N ALA A 183 7.75 -8.69 -1.63
CA ALA A 183 9.15 -8.60 -2.03
C ALA A 183 10.08 -8.52 -0.82
N PHE A 184 9.78 -7.62 0.14
CA PHE A 184 10.54 -7.47 1.38
C PHE A 184 10.63 -8.78 2.16
N LEU A 185 9.50 -9.49 2.36
CA LEU A 185 9.44 -10.77 3.06
C LEU A 185 10.21 -11.90 2.33
N ASN A 186 10.41 -11.79 1.02
CA ASN A 186 11.24 -12.69 0.22
C ASN A 186 12.72 -12.26 0.16
N GLY A 187 13.12 -11.24 0.93
CA GLY A 187 14.51 -10.76 1.02
C GLY A 187 14.95 -9.89 -0.16
N TYR A 188 14.01 -9.34 -0.93
CA TYR A 188 14.27 -8.32 -1.95
C TYR A 188 14.23 -6.92 -1.35
N ARG A 189 14.74 -5.92 -2.09
CA ARG A 189 14.73 -4.50 -1.73
C ARG A 189 13.78 -3.75 -2.66
N PRO A 190 12.51 -3.52 -2.25
CA PRO A 190 11.56 -2.83 -3.11
C PRO A 190 11.82 -1.32 -3.16
N THR A 191 11.67 -0.76 -4.36
CA THR A 191 11.49 0.68 -4.61
C THR A 191 10.15 0.87 -5.29
N VAL A 192 9.23 1.59 -4.65
CA VAL A 192 7.90 1.90 -5.21
C VAL A 192 7.92 3.26 -5.88
N VAL A 193 7.35 3.33 -7.08
CA VAL A 193 7.29 4.55 -7.88
C VAL A 193 5.91 5.19 -7.70
N ALA A 194 5.86 6.32 -7.00
CA ALA A 194 4.62 6.96 -6.60
C ALA A 194 3.81 7.47 -7.81
N ASP A 195 4.42 8.25 -8.70
CA ASP A 195 3.74 8.85 -9.86
C ASP A 195 3.30 7.84 -10.94
N ALA A 196 3.81 6.61 -10.87
CA ALA A 196 3.37 5.49 -11.71
C ALA A 196 2.37 4.57 -11.00
N SER A 197 1.79 4.99 -9.88
CA SER A 197 0.79 4.24 -9.12
C SER A 197 -0.43 5.11 -8.86
N ALA A 198 -1.62 4.49 -8.79
CA ALA A 198 -2.87 5.19 -8.52
C ALA A 198 -3.81 4.34 -7.66
N THR A 199 -4.83 4.97 -7.10
CA THR A 199 -5.88 4.30 -6.34
C THR A 199 -7.20 5.06 -6.45
N ARG A 200 -8.22 4.63 -5.72
CA ARG A 200 -9.56 5.23 -5.68
C ARG A 200 -9.91 5.66 -4.25
N PRO A 201 -10.94 6.51 -4.08
CA PRO A 201 -11.46 6.80 -2.75
C PRO A 201 -12.01 5.52 -2.11
N LEU A 202 -11.89 5.42 -0.80
CA LEU A 202 -12.37 4.26 -0.04
C LEU A 202 -13.52 4.64 0.88
N PRO A 203 -14.59 3.84 0.96
CA PRO A 203 -15.63 4.01 1.95
C PRO A 203 -15.08 3.72 3.34
N LEU A 204 -15.48 4.51 4.33
CA LEU A 204 -15.19 4.28 5.74
C LEU A 204 -16.46 4.46 6.55
N LYS A 205 -16.83 3.44 7.33
CA LYS A 205 -18.01 3.51 8.20
C LYS A 205 -17.86 4.67 9.19
N GLY A 206 -18.87 5.52 9.30
CA GLY A 206 -18.83 6.72 10.14
C GLY A 206 -18.21 7.96 9.48
N SER A 207 -17.70 7.86 8.26
CA SER A 207 -17.23 8.99 7.44
C SER A 207 -18.13 9.13 6.20
N PRO A 208 -19.03 10.13 6.15
CA PRO A 208 -19.98 10.29 5.03
C PRO A 208 -19.30 10.39 3.66
N ASN A 209 -18.11 10.98 3.62
CA ASN A 209 -17.35 11.22 2.39
C ASN A 209 -16.28 10.15 2.12
N GLY A 210 -16.14 9.14 3.00
CA GLY A 210 -15.06 8.17 2.92
C GLY A 210 -13.66 8.80 3.06
N ILE A 211 -12.66 8.14 2.49
CA ILE A 211 -11.26 8.63 2.44
C ILE A 211 -10.94 8.95 0.99
N PRO A 212 -10.57 10.20 0.65
CA PRO A 212 -10.19 10.59 -0.71
C PRO A 212 -9.02 9.76 -1.25
N ALA A 213 -8.99 9.50 -2.56
CA ALA A 213 -7.95 8.73 -3.22
C ALA A 213 -6.54 9.22 -2.90
N LYS A 214 -6.32 10.53 -2.90
CA LYS A 214 -5.02 11.15 -2.53
C LYS A 214 -4.56 10.71 -1.14
N GLN A 215 -5.44 10.75 -0.14
CA GLN A 215 -5.08 10.34 1.23
C GLN A 215 -4.81 8.84 1.33
N VAL A 216 -5.59 8.01 0.62
CA VAL A 216 -5.38 6.56 0.55
C VAL A 216 -4.03 6.26 -0.11
N HIS A 217 -3.69 6.96 -1.20
CA HIS A 217 -2.42 6.82 -1.90
C HIS A 217 -1.23 7.19 -1.01
N GLU A 218 -1.27 8.37 -0.40
CA GLU A 218 -0.21 8.87 0.48
C GLU A 218 0.00 7.98 1.71
N ALA A 219 -1.08 7.53 2.36
CA ALA A 219 -0.99 6.63 3.50
C ALA A 219 -0.38 5.27 3.11
N ALA A 220 -0.73 4.73 1.95
CA ALA A 220 -0.15 3.49 1.45
C ALA A 220 1.34 3.63 1.15
N LEU A 221 1.76 4.71 0.51
CA LEU A 221 3.17 4.99 0.24
C LEU A 221 3.96 5.21 1.53
N ALA A 222 3.41 5.95 2.50
CA ALA A 222 4.00 6.12 3.81
C ALA A 222 4.20 4.78 4.55
N THR A 223 3.21 3.87 4.45
CA THR A 223 3.32 2.51 5.02
C THR A 223 4.44 1.70 4.35
N VAL A 224 4.60 1.82 3.04
CA VAL A 224 5.74 1.18 2.34
C VAL A 224 7.05 1.76 2.83
N GLN A 225 7.16 3.09 2.88
CA GLN A 225 8.39 3.78 3.26
C GLN A 225 8.77 3.56 4.72
N ASP A 226 7.80 3.38 5.59
CA ASP A 226 8.07 3.14 7.01
C ASP A 226 8.88 1.85 7.24
N LEU A 227 8.59 0.77 6.46
CA LEU A 227 9.27 -0.52 6.68
C LEU A 227 9.65 -1.25 5.38
N TYR A 228 8.73 -1.40 4.45
CA TYR A 228 8.85 -2.43 3.41
C TYR A 228 9.76 -2.05 2.26
N GLY A 229 9.91 -0.77 1.93
CA GLY A 229 10.69 -0.35 0.76
C GLY A 229 10.97 1.13 0.70
N VAL A 230 11.76 1.54 -0.26
CA VAL A 230 11.99 2.95 -0.59
C VAL A 230 10.84 3.44 -1.47
N VAL A 231 10.39 4.67 -1.29
CA VAL A 231 9.43 5.33 -2.18
C VAL A 231 10.13 6.46 -2.92
N VAL A 232 10.02 6.46 -4.24
CA VAL A 232 10.45 7.59 -5.07
C VAL A 232 9.23 8.35 -5.60
N PRO A 233 9.25 9.69 -5.56
CA PRO A 233 8.10 10.50 -5.97
C PRO A 233 7.80 10.36 -7.47
N SER A 234 8.83 10.12 -8.29
CA SER A 234 8.70 10.05 -9.74
C SER A 234 9.59 8.96 -10.33
N GLN A 235 9.13 8.39 -11.44
CA GLN A 235 9.94 7.49 -12.26
C GLN A 235 11.24 8.17 -12.76
N LYS A 236 11.27 9.51 -12.82
CA LYS A 236 12.47 10.27 -13.19
C LYS A 236 13.55 10.25 -12.12
N SER A 237 13.19 9.95 -10.88
CA SER A 237 14.13 9.82 -9.74
C SER A 237 14.96 8.53 -9.79
N LEU A 238 14.58 7.56 -10.64
CA LEU A 238 15.37 6.37 -10.88
C LEU A 238 16.48 6.66 -11.90
N THR A 239 17.68 6.16 -11.67
CA THR A 239 18.83 6.27 -12.59
C THR A 239 19.01 5.02 -13.43
#